data_96e2cfff112c51ef278148237cfc48ab
#
_entry.id   96e2cfff112c51ef278148237cfc48ab
#
_cell.length_a   1.000
_cell.length_b   1.000
_cell.length_c   1.000
_cell.angle_alpha   90.00
_cell.angle_beta   90.00
_cell.angle_gamma   90.00
#
_symmetry.space_group_name_H-M   'P 1'
#
loop_
_entity.id
_entity.type
_entity.pdbx_description
1 polymer ?
#
loop_
_entity_poly.entity_id
_entity_poly.type
_entity_poly.pdbx_seq_one_letter_code
_entity_poly.pdbx_strand_id
1 'polypeptide(L)'
;MSLFRTEKQKMLAGELYHADDAELKADRNTASAWLVRYNAALGASDADRRALLLELLAEAGDGAVIRAPFHCDSGYNIRIGAAVFFNFNCVVLDVVAVTVGARTQIGPAAQIYTADHPRDPSLRRTGAEFGRPIRIGQDVWIGGGAIILPGVTIGDNAVIGAGSVVTRDVPAGSTARGNPARITVTAPGA
;
A
#
# COMPACT_ATOMS: atom_id res chain seq x y z
N MET A 1 -26.70 -8.24 -20.22
CA MET A 1 -25.73 -7.75 -19.21
C MET A 1 -25.72 -8.76 -18.07
N SER A 2 -24.56 -9.36 -17.75
CA SER A 2 -24.46 -10.33 -16.64
C SER A 2 -24.79 -9.63 -15.33
N LEU A 3 -25.75 -10.17 -14.57
CA LEU A 3 -26.12 -9.71 -13.22
C LEU A 3 -25.06 -10.07 -12.17
N PHE A 4 -24.02 -10.79 -12.57
CA PHE A 4 -22.98 -11.27 -11.66
C PHE A 4 -21.69 -10.47 -11.84
N ARG A 5 -21.15 -9.97 -10.72
CA ARG A 5 -19.83 -9.33 -10.68
C ARG A 5 -18.72 -10.34 -10.97
N THR A 6 -17.69 -9.91 -11.71
CA THR A 6 -16.45 -10.69 -11.84
C THR A 6 -15.69 -10.72 -10.52
N GLU A 7 -14.75 -11.65 -10.35
CA GLU A 7 -13.93 -11.72 -9.13
C GLU A 7 -13.12 -10.42 -8.94
N LYS A 8 -12.64 -9.80 -10.01
CA LYS A 8 -11.99 -8.48 -9.97
C LYS A 8 -12.94 -7.38 -9.50
N GLN A 9 -14.19 -7.37 -9.98
CA GLN A 9 -15.17 -6.39 -9.51
C GLN A 9 -15.51 -6.56 -8.03
N LYS A 10 -15.58 -7.81 -7.54
CA LYS A 10 -15.76 -8.10 -6.11
C LYS A 10 -14.54 -7.64 -5.30
N MET A 11 -13.33 -7.98 -5.75
CA MET A 11 -12.08 -7.53 -5.13
C MET A 11 -12.05 -6.01 -4.94
N LEU A 12 -12.27 -5.28 -6.03
CA LEU A 12 -12.24 -3.81 -6.00
C LEU A 12 -13.35 -3.19 -5.14
N ALA A 13 -14.47 -3.91 -4.94
CA ALA A 13 -15.56 -3.51 -4.04
C ALA A 13 -15.29 -3.88 -2.56
N GLY A 14 -14.19 -4.57 -2.24
CA GLY A 14 -13.89 -5.07 -0.90
C GLY A 14 -14.74 -6.26 -0.46
N GLU A 15 -15.42 -6.92 -1.41
CA GLU A 15 -16.21 -8.12 -1.18
C GLU A 15 -15.30 -9.37 -1.16
N LEU A 16 -15.84 -10.50 -0.69
CA LEU A 16 -15.14 -11.78 -0.83
C LEU A 16 -14.97 -12.14 -2.30
N TYR A 17 -13.75 -12.48 -2.68
CA TYR A 17 -13.37 -12.88 -4.03
C TYR A 17 -12.36 -14.03 -4.00
N HIS A 18 -12.16 -14.68 -5.14
CA HIS A 18 -11.18 -15.74 -5.31
C HIS A 18 -9.97 -15.22 -6.10
N ALA A 19 -8.82 -15.12 -5.45
CA ALA A 19 -7.58 -14.58 -6.04
C ALA A 19 -7.00 -15.45 -7.17
N ASP A 20 -7.42 -16.70 -7.30
CA ASP A 20 -6.95 -17.61 -8.35
C ASP A 20 -7.72 -17.46 -9.68
N ASP A 21 -8.67 -16.53 -9.77
CA ASP A 21 -9.34 -16.14 -10.99
C ASP A 21 -8.36 -15.77 -12.12
N ALA A 22 -8.73 -16.09 -13.35
CA ALA A 22 -7.84 -15.93 -14.51
C ALA A 22 -7.50 -14.45 -14.80
N GLU A 23 -8.46 -13.52 -14.64
CA GLU A 23 -8.25 -12.09 -14.84
C GLU A 23 -7.26 -11.56 -13.79
N LEU A 24 -7.45 -11.92 -12.52
CA LEU A 24 -6.58 -11.49 -11.43
C LEU A 24 -5.17 -12.09 -11.53
N LYS A 25 -5.04 -13.33 -12.01
CA LYS A 25 -3.73 -13.92 -12.33
C LYS A 25 -3.00 -13.16 -13.44
N ALA A 26 -3.71 -12.74 -14.48
CA ALA A 26 -3.14 -11.94 -15.56
C ALA A 26 -2.65 -10.58 -15.06
N ASP A 27 -3.42 -9.92 -14.21
CA ASP A 27 -3.03 -8.65 -13.58
C ASP A 27 -1.73 -8.81 -12.76
N ARG A 28 -1.65 -9.82 -11.89
CA ARG A 28 -0.43 -10.08 -11.10
C ARG A 28 0.78 -10.44 -11.96
N ASN A 29 0.58 -11.17 -13.07
CA ASN A 29 1.66 -11.46 -14.01
C ASN A 29 2.17 -10.18 -14.68
N THR A 30 1.28 -9.25 -15.02
CA THR A 30 1.64 -7.92 -15.55
C THR A 30 2.45 -7.13 -14.53
N ALA A 31 1.99 -7.07 -13.28
CA ALA A 31 2.71 -6.41 -12.19
C ALA A 31 4.08 -7.07 -11.94
N SER A 32 4.16 -8.40 -11.95
CA SER A 32 5.41 -9.15 -11.76
C SER A 32 6.43 -8.83 -12.86
N ALA A 33 6.01 -8.79 -14.13
CA ALA A 33 6.88 -8.42 -15.24
C ALA A 33 7.38 -6.97 -15.12
N TRP A 34 6.53 -6.05 -14.68
CA TRP A 34 6.91 -4.67 -14.41
C TRP A 34 7.90 -4.60 -13.24
N LEU A 35 7.66 -5.31 -12.13
CA LEU A 35 8.54 -5.34 -10.95
C LEU A 35 9.97 -5.78 -11.31
N VAL A 36 10.10 -6.77 -12.20
CA VAL A 36 11.42 -7.19 -12.70
C VAL A 36 12.14 -6.03 -13.36
N ARG A 37 11.48 -5.29 -14.27
CA ARG A 37 12.06 -4.14 -14.97
C ARG A 37 12.37 -2.99 -14.00
N TYR A 38 11.42 -2.64 -13.15
CA TYR A 38 11.55 -1.56 -12.19
C TYR A 38 12.71 -1.80 -11.22
N ASN A 39 12.79 -2.98 -10.63
CA ASN A 39 13.81 -3.32 -9.65
C ASN A 39 15.20 -3.49 -10.27
N ALA A 40 15.30 -3.79 -11.56
CA ALA A 40 16.57 -3.84 -12.29
C ALA A 40 17.08 -2.44 -12.69
N ALA A 41 16.23 -1.42 -12.73
CA ALA A 41 16.56 -0.07 -13.22
C ALA A 41 17.27 0.79 -12.16
N LEU A 42 18.25 0.27 -11.45
CA LEU A 42 18.92 0.96 -10.33
C LEU A 42 19.68 2.22 -10.77
N GLY A 43 20.21 2.26 -12.00
CA GLY A 43 20.93 3.39 -12.57
C GLY A 43 20.07 4.33 -13.45
N ALA A 44 18.75 4.12 -13.51
CA ALA A 44 17.87 4.94 -14.34
C ALA A 44 17.78 6.39 -13.84
N SER A 45 17.60 7.34 -14.76
CA SER A 45 17.32 8.73 -14.41
C SER A 45 15.99 8.87 -13.67
N ASP A 46 15.78 10.00 -12.97
CA ASP A 46 14.50 10.25 -12.28
C ASP A 46 13.33 10.30 -13.27
N ALA A 47 13.57 10.82 -14.50
CA ALA A 47 12.56 10.85 -15.56
C ALA A 47 12.17 9.42 -16.01
N ASP A 48 13.14 8.52 -16.21
CA ASP A 48 12.88 7.14 -16.60
C ASP A 48 12.17 6.37 -15.47
N ARG A 49 12.59 6.58 -14.21
CA ARG A 49 11.89 5.99 -13.07
C ARG A 49 10.45 6.45 -12.99
N ARG A 50 10.20 7.75 -13.18
CA ARG A 50 8.85 8.29 -13.18
C ARG A 50 8.02 7.68 -14.29
N ALA A 51 8.58 7.55 -15.51
CA ALA A 51 7.90 6.89 -16.62
C ALA A 51 7.49 5.46 -16.25
N LEU A 52 8.39 4.68 -15.62
CA LEU A 52 8.10 3.33 -15.14
C LEU A 52 6.99 3.32 -14.09
N LEU A 53 6.98 4.25 -13.12
CA LEU A 53 5.91 4.33 -12.13
C LEU A 53 4.54 4.56 -12.78
N LEU A 54 4.47 5.44 -13.78
CA LEU A 54 3.23 5.77 -14.50
C LEU A 54 2.73 4.64 -15.42
N GLU A 55 3.56 3.63 -15.73
CA GLU A 55 3.10 2.44 -16.47
C GLU A 55 2.20 1.53 -15.64
N LEU A 56 2.35 1.49 -14.32
CA LEU A 56 1.66 0.53 -13.46
C LEU A 56 0.78 1.19 -12.40
N LEU A 57 1.27 2.24 -11.72
CA LEU A 57 0.52 2.88 -10.66
C LEU A 57 -0.67 3.67 -11.20
N ALA A 58 -1.79 3.66 -10.46
CA ALA A 58 -2.94 4.47 -10.81
C ALA A 58 -2.63 5.97 -10.85
N GLU A 59 -1.71 6.42 -9.97
CA GLU A 59 -1.26 7.81 -9.90
C GLU A 59 0.12 7.89 -9.24
N ALA A 60 1.00 8.70 -9.83
CA ALA A 60 2.27 9.10 -9.23
C ALA A 60 2.45 10.61 -9.42
N GLY A 61 2.32 11.37 -8.32
CA GLY A 61 2.44 12.83 -8.31
C GLY A 61 3.85 13.31 -8.67
N ASP A 62 3.98 14.60 -8.93
CA ASP A 62 5.27 15.19 -9.30
C ASP A 62 6.31 15.05 -8.19
N GLY A 63 7.53 14.67 -8.55
CA GLY A 63 8.61 14.44 -7.59
C GLY A 63 8.43 13.20 -6.70
N ALA A 64 7.44 12.34 -6.97
CA ALA A 64 7.28 11.08 -6.25
C ALA A 64 8.42 10.11 -6.59
N VAL A 65 8.98 9.45 -5.56
CA VAL A 65 10.09 8.52 -5.68
C VAL A 65 9.79 7.23 -4.92
N ILE A 66 9.96 6.10 -5.58
CA ILE A 66 10.00 4.78 -4.94
C ILE A 66 11.38 4.18 -5.19
N ARG A 67 12.12 3.86 -4.14
CA ARG A 67 13.43 3.22 -4.26
C ARG A 67 13.28 1.71 -4.44
N ALA A 68 14.00 1.17 -5.42
CA ALA A 68 14.08 -0.27 -5.62
C ALA A 68 14.98 -0.95 -4.55
N PRO A 69 14.72 -2.22 -4.18
CA PRO A 69 13.59 -2.99 -4.67
C PRO A 69 12.26 -2.56 -4.02
N PHE A 70 11.18 -2.69 -4.78
CA PHE A 70 9.80 -2.45 -4.38
C PHE A 70 8.95 -3.65 -4.77
N HIS A 71 7.88 -3.93 -4.05
CA HIS A 71 6.97 -5.03 -4.30
C HIS A 71 5.51 -4.59 -4.15
N CYS A 72 4.64 -5.04 -5.07
CA CYS A 72 3.20 -4.83 -4.99
C CYS A 72 2.46 -6.01 -5.64
N ASP A 73 1.14 -6.12 -5.40
CA ASP A 73 0.31 -7.16 -6.04
C ASP A 73 -0.08 -6.77 -7.46
N SER A 74 -0.69 -5.61 -7.63
CA SER A 74 -1.29 -5.15 -8.88
C SER A 74 -0.74 -3.82 -9.37
N GLY A 75 -0.40 -2.91 -8.46
CA GLY A 75 0.08 -1.56 -8.71
C GLY A 75 -1.02 -0.57 -9.10
N TYR A 76 -1.98 -0.97 -9.91
CA TYR A 76 -3.05 -0.08 -10.39
C TYR A 76 -4.03 0.39 -9.30
N ASN A 77 -3.95 -0.13 -8.09
CA ASN A 77 -4.70 0.36 -6.93
C ASN A 77 -3.90 1.35 -6.07
N ILE A 78 -2.64 1.63 -6.41
CA ILE A 78 -1.76 2.52 -5.67
C ILE A 78 -1.83 3.93 -6.26
N ARG A 79 -2.15 4.92 -5.41
CA ARG A 79 -2.11 6.35 -5.74
C ARG A 79 -1.20 7.07 -4.75
N ILE A 80 -0.18 7.73 -5.27
CA ILE A 80 0.77 8.49 -4.46
C ILE A 80 0.80 9.95 -4.92
N GLY A 81 0.73 10.86 -3.97
CA GLY A 81 0.75 12.30 -4.20
C GLY A 81 2.14 12.85 -4.56
N ALA A 82 2.21 14.16 -4.74
CA ALA A 82 3.45 14.84 -5.07
C ALA A 82 4.49 14.71 -3.94
N ALA A 83 5.76 14.56 -4.33
CA ALA A 83 6.92 14.46 -3.43
C ALA A 83 6.81 13.34 -2.36
N VAL A 84 6.00 12.30 -2.62
CA VAL A 84 5.98 11.10 -1.79
C VAL A 84 7.29 10.32 -1.98
N PHE A 85 7.87 9.86 -0.90
CA PHE A 85 9.09 9.07 -0.92
C PHE A 85 8.88 7.71 -0.25
N PHE A 86 9.13 6.64 -1.00
CA PHE A 86 9.30 5.29 -0.47
C PHE A 86 10.77 4.91 -0.47
N ASN A 87 11.27 4.49 0.66
CA ASN A 87 12.60 3.90 0.75
C ASN A 87 12.58 2.46 0.22
N PHE A 88 13.74 1.80 0.14
CA PHE A 88 13.89 0.47 -0.45
C PHE A 88 13.22 -0.64 0.39
N ASN A 89 12.93 -1.78 -0.27
CA ASN A 89 12.31 -2.98 0.30
C ASN A 89 10.89 -2.77 0.84
N CYS A 90 10.17 -1.75 0.36
CA CYS A 90 8.77 -1.59 0.74
C CYS A 90 7.88 -2.59 0.00
N VAL A 91 6.83 -3.05 0.69
CA VAL A 91 5.82 -3.99 0.16
C VAL A 91 4.43 -3.36 0.28
N VAL A 92 3.68 -3.35 -0.82
CA VAL A 92 2.29 -2.87 -0.84
C VAL A 92 1.40 -3.95 -1.44
N LEU A 93 0.58 -4.61 -0.61
CA LEU A 93 -0.41 -5.57 -1.09
C LEU A 93 -1.69 -4.79 -1.43
N ASP A 94 -1.78 -4.35 -2.68
CA ASP A 94 -2.79 -3.42 -3.17
C ASP A 94 -3.97 -4.13 -3.87
N VAL A 95 -4.61 -5.09 -3.21
CA VAL A 95 -5.82 -5.74 -3.76
C VAL A 95 -6.98 -4.75 -3.87
N VAL A 96 -7.01 -3.73 -3.02
CA VAL A 96 -7.88 -2.55 -3.14
C VAL A 96 -7.06 -1.27 -2.96
N ALA A 97 -7.72 -0.10 -3.01
CA ALA A 97 -7.05 1.19 -3.04
C ALA A 97 -6.11 1.44 -1.85
N VAL A 98 -4.89 1.86 -2.17
CA VAL A 98 -3.91 2.48 -1.27
C VAL A 98 -3.68 3.91 -1.74
N THR A 99 -3.97 4.89 -0.90
CA THR A 99 -3.72 6.30 -1.19
C THR A 99 -2.71 6.89 -0.22
N VAL A 100 -1.72 7.60 -0.74
CA VAL A 100 -0.67 8.26 0.05
C VAL A 100 -0.62 9.73 -0.31
N GLY A 101 -0.89 10.58 0.66
CA GLY A 101 -0.89 12.03 0.50
C GLY A 101 0.50 12.61 0.25
N ALA A 102 0.52 13.83 -0.30
CA ALA A 102 1.75 14.51 -0.72
C ALA A 102 2.79 14.64 0.41
N ARG A 103 4.08 14.65 0.05
CA ARG A 103 5.26 14.84 0.93
C ARG A 103 5.40 13.79 2.04
N THR A 104 4.62 12.71 1.99
CA THR A 104 4.73 11.59 2.93
C THR A 104 6.01 10.81 2.68
N GLN A 105 6.70 10.46 3.76
CA GLN A 105 7.97 9.73 3.73
C GLN A 105 7.81 8.36 4.37
N ILE A 106 8.14 7.30 3.62
CA ILE A 106 8.01 5.91 4.05
C ILE A 106 9.39 5.28 4.15
N GLY A 107 9.73 4.84 5.35
CA GLY A 107 11.00 4.23 5.69
C GLY A 107 11.21 2.85 5.06
N PRO A 108 12.46 2.32 5.06
CA PRO A 108 12.78 1.07 4.40
C PRO A 108 12.02 -0.11 5.02
N ALA A 109 11.68 -1.09 4.18
CA ALA A 109 10.97 -2.31 4.56
C ALA A 109 9.60 -2.06 5.24
N ALA A 110 8.99 -0.90 5.05
CA ALA A 110 7.61 -0.67 5.46
C ALA A 110 6.66 -1.52 4.62
N GLN A 111 5.58 -1.99 5.25
CA GLN A 111 4.64 -2.92 4.67
C GLN A 111 3.22 -2.36 4.80
N ILE A 112 2.46 -2.32 3.70
CA ILE A 112 1.10 -1.78 3.63
C ILE A 112 0.21 -2.87 3.05
N TYR A 113 -0.69 -3.41 3.86
CA TYR A 113 -1.50 -4.56 3.49
C TYR A 113 -2.98 -4.20 3.41
N THR A 114 -3.56 -4.15 2.21
CA THR A 114 -5.01 -4.04 2.07
C THR A 114 -5.70 -5.39 2.09
N ALA A 115 -4.99 -6.47 1.76
CA ALA A 115 -5.49 -7.84 1.73
C ALA A 115 -5.75 -8.39 3.14
N ASP A 116 -6.86 -9.09 3.28
CA ASP A 116 -7.24 -9.81 4.52
C ASP A 116 -7.96 -11.11 4.17
N HIS A 117 -7.99 -12.04 5.13
CA HIS A 117 -8.61 -13.35 4.97
C HIS A 117 -9.73 -13.58 5.99
N PRO A 118 -10.77 -14.37 5.64
CA PRO A 118 -11.82 -14.76 6.58
C PRO A 118 -11.24 -15.39 7.85
N ARG A 119 -11.78 -15.00 9.01
CA ARG A 119 -11.38 -15.61 10.29
C ARG A 119 -11.94 -17.01 10.45
N ASP A 120 -13.07 -17.31 9.81
CA ASP A 120 -13.60 -18.67 9.71
C ASP A 120 -12.65 -19.55 8.89
N PRO A 121 -12.07 -20.63 9.46
CA PRO A 121 -11.14 -21.49 8.75
C PRO A 121 -11.80 -22.29 7.62
N SER A 122 -13.10 -22.55 7.67
CA SER A 122 -13.83 -23.25 6.61
C SER A 122 -13.91 -22.37 5.35
N LEU A 123 -14.24 -21.09 5.55
CA LEU A 123 -14.29 -20.12 4.46
C LEU A 123 -12.87 -19.80 3.92
N ARG A 124 -11.87 -19.66 4.82
CA ARG A 124 -10.50 -19.42 4.40
C ARG A 124 -9.92 -20.57 3.55
N ARG A 125 -10.30 -21.83 3.83
CA ARG A 125 -9.88 -22.99 3.02
C ARG A 125 -10.41 -22.96 1.58
N THR A 126 -11.44 -22.18 1.28
CA THR A 126 -11.91 -22.01 -0.10
C THR A 126 -10.96 -21.14 -0.94
N GLY A 127 -9.96 -20.50 -0.34
CA GLY A 127 -9.11 -19.53 -0.99
C GLY A 127 -9.75 -18.14 -1.12
N ALA A 128 -10.89 -17.90 -0.48
CA ALA A 128 -11.53 -16.59 -0.47
C ALA A 128 -10.73 -15.59 0.38
N GLU A 129 -10.61 -14.38 -0.13
CA GLU A 129 -10.01 -13.24 0.56
C GLU A 129 -10.82 -11.97 0.27
N PHE A 130 -10.50 -10.88 0.93
CA PHE A 130 -11.13 -9.58 0.72
C PHE A 130 -10.14 -8.45 1.03
N GLY A 131 -10.45 -7.25 0.58
CA GLY A 131 -9.59 -6.08 0.80
C GLY A 131 -10.30 -5.00 1.60
N ARG A 132 -9.51 -4.21 2.36
CA ARG A 132 -9.95 -2.95 2.98
C ARG A 132 -8.96 -1.84 2.61
N PRO A 133 -9.46 -0.73 2.02
CA PRO A 133 -8.59 0.34 1.54
C PRO A 133 -7.81 0.99 2.68
N ILE A 134 -6.59 1.42 2.37
CA ILE A 134 -5.72 2.17 3.30
C ILE A 134 -5.58 3.60 2.79
N ARG A 135 -5.70 4.56 3.71
CA ARG A 135 -5.49 5.97 3.44
C ARG A 135 -4.40 6.51 4.35
N ILE A 136 -3.38 7.09 3.74
CA ILE A 136 -2.28 7.77 4.42
C ILE A 136 -2.34 9.23 3.99
N GLY A 137 -2.43 10.13 4.96
CA GLY A 137 -2.48 11.58 4.75
C GLY A 137 -1.20 12.17 4.17
N GLN A 138 -1.17 13.48 4.07
CA GLN A 138 0.02 14.24 3.65
C GLN A 138 0.97 14.47 4.83
N ASP A 139 2.26 14.71 4.51
CA ASP A 139 3.30 15.02 5.50
C ASP A 139 3.44 13.95 6.61
N VAL A 140 3.05 12.71 6.33
CA VAL A 140 3.19 11.58 7.27
C VAL A 140 4.61 11.04 7.23
N TRP A 141 5.16 10.66 8.38
CA TRP A 141 6.39 9.88 8.44
C TRP A 141 6.13 8.48 8.95
N ILE A 142 6.39 7.48 8.12
CA ILE A 142 6.33 6.05 8.47
C ILE A 142 7.74 5.54 8.66
N GLY A 143 8.07 5.14 9.88
CA GLY A 143 9.36 4.55 10.23
C GLY A 143 9.60 3.19 9.55
N GLY A 144 10.87 2.86 9.35
CA GLY A 144 11.26 1.60 8.69
C GLY A 144 10.70 0.37 9.38
N GLY A 145 10.33 -0.66 8.59
CA GLY A 145 9.76 -1.90 9.09
C GLY A 145 8.38 -1.80 9.71
N ALA A 146 7.71 -0.64 9.63
CA ALA A 146 6.34 -0.51 10.11
C ALA A 146 5.37 -1.31 9.21
N ILE A 147 4.33 -1.87 9.82
CA ILE A 147 3.29 -2.64 9.13
C ILE A 147 1.94 -1.93 9.31
N ILE A 148 1.28 -1.59 8.22
CA ILE A 148 -0.03 -0.96 8.21
C ILE A 148 -1.06 -2.01 7.80
N LEU A 149 -2.03 -2.29 8.69
CA LEU A 149 -3.03 -3.33 8.47
C LEU A 149 -4.25 -2.83 7.66
N PRO A 150 -5.04 -3.77 7.09
CA PRO A 150 -6.16 -3.46 6.21
C PRO A 150 -7.20 -2.53 6.84
N GLY A 151 -7.61 -1.50 6.10
CA GLY A 151 -8.65 -0.55 6.49
C GLY A 151 -8.19 0.63 7.33
N VAL A 152 -6.89 0.73 7.65
CA VAL A 152 -6.35 1.81 8.48
C VAL A 152 -6.33 3.13 7.71
N THR A 153 -6.72 4.20 8.41
CA THR A 153 -6.51 5.59 7.98
C THR A 153 -5.46 6.25 8.89
N ILE A 154 -4.42 6.82 8.29
CA ILE A 154 -3.40 7.62 8.98
C ILE A 154 -3.61 9.07 8.58
N GLY A 155 -3.90 9.92 9.57
CA GLY A 155 -4.15 11.34 9.35
C GLY A 155 -2.89 12.14 9.01
N ASP A 156 -3.09 13.34 8.47
CA ASP A 156 -2.01 14.25 8.07
C ASP A 156 -1.03 14.52 9.21
N ASN A 157 0.25 14.70 8.88
CA ASN A 157 1.32 15.00 9.84
C ASN A 157 1.52 13.95 10.95
N ALA A 158 0.97 12.73 10.80
CA ALA A 158 1.17 11.67 11.77
C ALA A 158 2.57 11.06 11.64
N VAL A 159 3.06 10.49 12.73
CA VAL A 159 4.34 9.76 12.79
C VAL A 159 4.08 8.33 13.24
N ILE A 160 4.56 7.38 12.45
CA ILE A 160 4.56 5.96 12.79
C ILE A 160 5.98 5.53 13.15
N GLY A 161 6.17 5.08 14.37
CA GLY A 161 7.48 4.61 14.85
C GLY A 161 7.97 3.38 14.07
N ALA A 162 9.28 3.24 13.91
CA ALA A 162 9.88 2.09 13.24
C ALA A 162 9.47 0.77 13.93
N GLY A 163 9.24 -0.29 13.12
CA GLY A 163 8.82 -1.62 13.58
C GLY A 163 7.41 -1.69 14.18
N SER A 164 6.61 -0.63 14.05
CA SER A 164 5.24 -0.61 14.60
C SER A 164 4.27 -1.41 13.76
N VAL A 165 3.27 -2.02 14.41
CA VAL A 165 2.14 -2.68 13.74
C VAL A 165 0.88 -1.86 13.98
N VAL A 166 0.47 -1.10 12.96
CA VAL A 166 -0.68 -0.19 13.02
C VAL A 166 -1.96 -0.96 12.71
N THR A 167 -2.78 -1.16 13.73
CA THR A 167 -3.99 -1.98 13.67
C THR A 167 -5.28 -1.17 13.71
N ARG A 168 -5.18 0.16 13.88
CA ARG A 168 -6.31 1.11 14.00
C ARG A 168 -5.90 2.45 13.42
N ASP A 169 -6.90 3.27 13.12
CA ASP A 169 -6.69 4.63 12.64
C ASP A 169 -5.80 5.45 13.56
N VAL A 170 -4.98 6.30 12.94
CA VAL A 170 -4.07 7.23 13.63
C VAL A 170 -4.52 8.66 13.32
N PRO A 171 -4.93 9.43 14.33
CA PRO A 171 -5.34 10.82 14.11
C PRO A 171 -4.22 11.68 13.54
N ALA A 172 -4.59 12.76 12.85
CA ALA A 172 -3.64 13.75 12.35
C ALA A 172 -2.77 14.32 13.48
N GLY A 173 -1.49 14.56 13.18
CA GLY A 173 -0.51 15.11 14.12
C GLY A 173 -0.12 14.19 15.29
N SER A 174 -0.61 12.93 15.29
CA SER A 174 -0.31 11.98 16.36
C SER A 174 0.92 11.13 16.05
N THR A 175 1.56 10.65 17.10
CA THR A 175 2.58 9.58 16.98
C THR A 175 2.00 8.25 17.43
N ALA A 176 2.13 7.22 16.59
CA ALA A 176 1.76 5.84 16.92
C ALA A 176 3.01 4.94 16.89
N ARG A 177 3.21 4.11 17.93
CA ARG A 177 4.38 3.22 18.02
C ARG A 177 4.08 1.92 18.76
N GLY A 178 4.87 0.89 18.45
CA GLY A 178 4.83 -0.43 19.11
C GLY A 178 4.02 -1.48 18.34
N ASN A 179 3.92 -2.68 18.91
CA ASN A 179 3.17 -3.80 18.37
C ASN A 179 2.25 -4.40 19.45
N PRO A 180 0.91 -4.22 19.38
CA PRO A 180 0.24 -3.31 18.45
C PRO A 180 0.55 -1.84 18.75
N ALA A 181 0.55 -0.99 17.72
CA ALA A 181 0.84 0.43 17.87
C ALA A 181 -0.17 1.12 18.81
N ARG A 182 0.34 2.01 19.66
CA ARG A 182 -0.45 2.86 20.56
C ARG A 182 -0.16 4.32 20.23
N ILE A 183 -1.22 5.11 20.23
CA ILE A 183 -1.13 6.55 20.00
C ILE A 183 -0.53 7.20 21.25
N THR A 184 0.48 8.02 21.05
CA THR A 184 1.02 8.91 22.06
C THR A 184 0.70 10.33 21.63
N VAL A 185 0.13 11.12 22.52
CA VAL A 185 -0.07 12.56 22.29
C VAL A 185 1.31 13.20 22.38
N THR A 186 1.82 13.72 21.27
CA THR A 186 3.00 14.58 21.31
C THR A 186 2.56 15.93 21.88
N ALA A 187 3.20 16.38 22.95
CA ALA A 187 3.00 17.75 23.41
C ALA A 187 3.39 18.72 22.28
N PRO A 188 2.64 19.80 22.05
CA PRO A 188 3.02 20.80 21.07
C PRO A 188 4.44 21.32 21.40
N GLY A 189 5.41 21.13 20.47
CA GLY A 189 6.74 21.72 20.58
C GLY A 189 7.88 20.81 21.05
N ALA A 190 7.82 19.50 20.88
CA ALA A 190 8.97 18.62 21.05
C ALA A 190 9.75 18.45 19.75
#